data_e89d116a668c454a6472aa55378c97c1
#
_entry.id   e89d116a668c454a6472aa55378c97c1
#
_cell.length_a   1.000
_cell.length_b   1.000
_cell.length_c   1.000
_cell.angle_alpha   90.00
_cell.angle_beta   90.00
_cell.angle_gamma   90.00
#
_symmetry.space_group_name_H-M   'P 1'
#
loop_
_entity.id
_entity.type
_entity.pdbx_description
1 polymer ?
#
loop_
_entity_poly.entity_id
_entity_poly.type
_entity_poly.pdbx_seq_one_letter_code
_entity_poly.pdbx_strand_id
1 'polypeptide(L)'
;MGFCFPYIKRKKAGDPMNKYPHLFEPIQIGTQTVKNRVFMPPISTNLANKCYVTEELIQHYGARARGGVGLIVSEVVTVEPTYIYLPGDMSIHDDSFIPGWEKLCAEVHQYGTKILAQLFHPAYMAFPIPGTPQLIAPSHVGPYYAKSAPRPVTKEELKVLVRQFGEAAKRVQKAGGDGVEIHAAHAHGLLGGFLSPLYNKRCDEYG
;
A
#
# COMPACT_ATOMS: atom_id res chain seq x y z
N MET A 1 -1.39 13.03 -31.41
CA MET A 1 -2.83 12.77 -31.63
C MET A 1 -3.41 12.25 -30.32
N GLY A 2 -4.10 13.13 -29.58
CA GLY A 2 -4.69 12.77 -28.28
C GLY A 2 -5.96 11.96 -28.48
N PHE A 3 -5.97 10.72 -28.06
CA PHE A 3 -7.20 9.94 -27.92
C PHE A 3 -7.96 10.46 -26.71
N CYS A 4 -8.92 11.34 -26.93
CA CYS A 4 -9.91 11.74 -25.95
C CYS A 4 -10.92 10.59 -25.81
N PHE A 5 -10.78 9.72 -24.81
CA PHE A 5 -11.84 8.79 -24.47
C PHE A 5 -12.98 9.59 -23.83
N PRO A 6 -14.20 9.46 -24.34
CA PRO A 6 -15.33 10.19 -23.79
C PRO A 6 -15.56 9.75 -22.34
N TYR A 7 -15.59 10.72 -21.44
CA TYR A 7 -16.11 10.60 -20.09
C TYR A 7 -17.42 9.83 -20.13
N ILE A 8 -17.55 8.73 -19.41
CA ILE A 8 -18.78 7.93 -19.40
C ILE A 8 -19.89 8.81 -18.82
N LYS A 9 -20.65 9.48 -19.71
CA LYS A 9 -21.87 10.19 -19.33
C LYS A 9 -22.85 9.16 -18.79
N ARG A 10 -23.41 9.41 -17.58
CA ARG A 10 -24.56 8.66 -17.06
C ARG A 10 -25.62 8.58 -18.15
N LYS A 11 -25.86 7.40 -18.70
CA LYS A 11 -26.90 7.15 -19.66
C LYS A 11 -28.22 6.88 -18.92
N LYS A 12 -29.35 7.26 -19.57
CA LYS A 12 -30.70 7.21 -19.03
C LYS A 12 -31.17 5.76 -18.76
N ALA A 13 -32.15 5.60 -17.87
CA ALA A 13 -32.84 4.32 -17.65
C ALA A 13 -33.28 3.71 -19.00
N GLY A 14 -32.84 2.45 -19.24
CA GLY A 14 -33.10 1.75 -20.52
C GLY A 14 -31.85 1.45 -21.35
N ASP A 15 -30.62 1.84 -20.91
CA ASP A 15 -29.36 1.50 -21.58
C ASP A 15 -29.05 0.01 -21.37
N PRO A 16 -28.85 -0.79 -22.43
CA PRO A 16 -28.45 -2.20 -22.31
C PRO A 16 -27.09 -2.40 -21.60
N MET A 17 -26.29 -1.33 -21.41
CA MET A 17 -25.06 -1.35 -20.61
C MET A 17 -25.32 -1.32 -19.08
N ASN A 18 -26.55 -1.09 -18.61
CA ASN A 18 -26.89 -1.08 -17.19
C ASN A 18 -27.21 -2.48 -16.63
N LYS A 19 -26.50 -3.50 -17.13
CA LYS A 19 -26.63 -4.89 -16.63
C LYS A 19 -26.20 -5.04 -15.18
N TYR A 20 -25.35 -4.13 -14.69
CA TYR A 20 -24.79 -4.15 -13.34
C TYR A 20 -24.95 -2.77 -12.66
N PRO A 21 -26.19 -2.35 -12.31
CA PRO A 21 -26.44 -1.01 -11.81
C PRO A 21 -25.66 -0.71 -10.53
N HIS A 22 -25.56 -1.67 -9.61
CA HIS A 22 -24.87 -1.47 -8.33
C HIS A 22 -23.35 -1.31 -8.45
N LEU A 23 -22.74 -1.80 -9.54
CA LEU A 23 -21.30 -1.68 -9.74
C LEU A 23 -20.85 -0.22 -9.89
N PHE A 24 -21.71 0.60 -10.49
CA PHE A 24 -21.41 2.00 -10.79
C PHE A 24 -22.05 3.00 -9.81
N GLU A 25 -22.72 2.49 -8.77
CA GLU A 25 -23.22 3.34 -7.69
C GLU A 25 -22.07 3.76 -6.76
N PRO A 26 -22.07 5.01 -6.29
CA PRO A 26 -21.12 5.43 -5.27
C PRO A 26 -21.26 4.59 -3.99
N ILE A 27 -20.14 4.46 -3.28
CA ILE A 27 -20.11 3.81 -1.97
C ILE A 27 -19.36 4.70 -0.98
N GLN A 28 -19.85 4.74 0.25
CA GLN A 28 -19.18 5.40 1.36
C GLN A 28 -18.24 4.44 2.07
N ILE A 29 -16.96 4.83 2.20
CA ILE A 29 -15.94 4.10 2.97
C ILE A 29 -15.36 5.06 3.99
N GLY A 30 -15.70 4.87 5.26
CA GLY A 30 -15.35 5.83 6.30
C GLY A 30 -15.90 7.24 5.96
N THR A 31 -15.02 8.22 5.86
CA THR A 31 -15.35 9.60 5.48
C THR A 31 -15.29 9.85 3.97
N GLN A 32 -14.86 8.87 3.18
CA GLN A 32 -14.64 9.02 1.75
C GLN A 32 -15.81 8.49 0.92
N THR A 33 -16.26 9.27 -0.07
CA THR A 33 -17.19 8.80 -1.08
C THR A 33 -16.41 8.32 -2.31
N VAL A 34 -16.51 7.05 -2.63
CA VAL A 34 -15.91 6.42 -3.80
C VAL A 34 -16.93 6.36 -4.92
N LYS A 35 -16.58 6.84 -6.11
CA LYS A 35 -17.51 7.06 -7.25
C LYS A 35 -18.19 5.82 -7.80
N ASN A 36 -17.64 4.63 -7.57
CA ASN A 36 -18.20 3.33 -7.98
C ASN A 36 -17.57 2.20 -7.15
N ARG A 37 -18.00 0.96 -7.33
CA ARG A 37 -17.54 -0.20 -6.56
C ARG A 37 -16.43 -1.01 -7.25
N VAL A 38 -15.78 -0.41 -8.24
CA VAL A 38 -14.61 -1.01 -8.89
C VAL A 38 -13.36 -0.49 -8.18
N PHE A 39 -12.52 -1.38 -7.64
CA PHE A 39 -11.26 -0.98 -7.04
C PHE A 39 -10.09 -1.78 -7.62
N MET A 40 -8.91 -1.17 -7.62
CA MET A 40 -7.64 -1.81 -7.94
C MET A 40 -6.99 -2.29 -6.64
N PRO A 41 -6.80 -3.60 -6.45
CA PRO A 41 -6.09 -4.13 -5.29
C PRO A 41 -4.59 -3.84 -5.38
N PRO A 42 -3.85 -3.93 -4.25
CA PRO A 42 -2.41 -3.69 -4.21
C PRO A 42 -1.64 -4.79 -4.94
N ILE A 43 -0.73 -4.39 -5.82
CA ILE A 43 0.21 -5.28 -6.50
C ILE A 43 1.53 -4.54 -6.66
N SER A 44 2.64 -5.11 -6.17
CA SER A 44 3.98 -4.55 -6.35
C SER A 44 4.35 -4.50 -7.83
N THR A 45 4.63 -3.31 -8.32
CA THR A 45 5.01 -3.06 -9.71
C THR A 45 6.52 -3.06 -9.91
N ASN A 46 7.26 -2.79 -8.83
CA ASN A 46 8.71 -2.61 -8.82
C ASN A 46 9.17 -1.43 -9.72
N LEU A 47 8.33 -0.41 -9.87
CA LEU A 47 8.59 0.76 -10.71
C LEU A 47 9.14 1.97 -9.93
N ALA A 48 9.22 1.92 -8.59
CA ALA A 48 9.86 2.98 -7.82
C ALA A 48 11.38 2.95 -8.02
N ASN A 49 12.02 4.09 -7.86
CA ASN A 49 13.48 4.20 -7.91
C ASN A 49 14.00 4.69 -6.56
N LYS A 50 14.83 3.88 -5.90
CA LYS A 50 15.29 4.15 -4.52
C LYS A 50 14.13 4.48 -3.58
N CYS A 51 13.04 3.76 -3.72
CA CYS A 51 11.78 3.92 -3.00
C CYS A 51 11.01 5.22 -3.27
N TYR A 52 11.47 6.08 -4.18
CA TYR A 52 10.74 7.27 -4.62
C TYR A 52 9.76 6.96 -5.74
N VAL A 53 8.64 7.65 -5.72
CA VAL A 53 7.64 7.61 -6.80
C VAL A 53 8.29 8.11 -8.10
N THR A 54 8.16 7.33 -9.17
CA THR A 54 8.64 7.66 -10.51
C THR A 54 7.51 8.14 -11.41
N GLU A 55 7.88 8.72 -12.55
CA GLU A 55 6.90 9.09 -13.58
C GLU A 55 6.15 7.85 -14.11
N GLU A 56 6.84 6.71 -14.26
CA GLU A 56 6.22 5.45 -14.67
C GLU A 56 5.16 4.99 -13.68
N LEU A 57 5.41 5.13 -12.37
CA LEU A 57 4.40 4.84 -11.34
C LEU A 57 3.19 5.75 -11.43
N ILE A 58 3.43 7.07 -11.61
CA ILE A 58 2.34 8.05 -11.77
C ILE A 58 1.48 7.68 -12.99
N GLN A 59 2.10 7.36 -14.12
CA GLN A 59 1.38 6.95 -15.33
C GLN A 59 0.69 5.61 -15.16
N HIS A 60 1.30 4.66 -14.45
CA HIS A 60 0.70 3.36 -14.16
C HIS A 60 -0.62 3.50 -13.41
N TYR A 61 -0.65 4.25 -12.31
CA TYR A 61 -1.86 4.49 -11.53
C TYR A 61 -2.83 5.44 -12.24
N GLY A 62 -2.32 6.47 -12.90
CA GLY A 62 -3.10 7.41 -13.71
C GLY A 62 -3.88 6.72 -14.83
N ALA A 63 -3.29 5.73 -15.50
CA ALA A 63 -3.98 4.95 -16.52
C ALA A 63 -5.19 4.18 -15.97
N ARG A 64 -5.10 3.61 -14.75
CA ARG A 64 -6.22 2.92 -14.09
C ARG A 64 -7.30 3.91 -13.65
N ALA A 65 -6.90 5.02 -13.08
CA ALA A 65 -7.81 6.10 -12.70
C ALA A 65 -8.59 6.65 -13.90
N ARG A 66 -7.89 6.89 -15.02
CA ARG A 66 -8.48 7.29 -16.31
C ARG A 66 -9.41 6.23 -16.87
N GLY A 67 -9.12 4.94 -16.66
CA GLY A 67 -9.99 3.82 -17.01
C GLY A 67 -11.29 3.74 -16.20
N GLY A 68 -11.45 4.59 -15.16
CA GLY A 68 -12.71 4.75 -14.43
C GLY A 68 -12.79 4.00 -13.10
N VAL A 69 -11.72 3.41 -12.61
CA VAL A 69 -11.70 2.78 -11.29
C VAL A 69 -12.07 3.79 -10.20
N GLY A 70 -12.83 3.37 -9.20
CA GLY A 70 -13.30 4.24 -8.11
C GLY A 70 -12.26 4.43 -7.01
N LEU A 71 -11.55 3.36 -6.68
CA LEU A 71 -10.55 3.32 -5.62
C LEU A 71 -9.31 2.57 -6.09
N ILE A 72 -8.14 3.09 -5.77
CA ILE A 72 -6.85 2.42 -5.91
C ILE A 72 -6.27 2.19 -4.52
N VAL A 73 -5.88 0.95 -4.21
CA VAL A 73 -4.94 0.67 -3.14
C VAL A 73 -3.58 0.50 -3.79
N SER A 74 -2.61 1.34 -3.41
CA SER A 74 -1.27 1.28 -3.99
C SER A 74 -0.57 -0.04 -3.64
N GLU A 75 0.51 -0.34 -4.33
CA GLU A 75 1.45 -1.36 -3.89
C GLU A 75 1.96 -1.07 -2.47
N VAL A 76 2.68 -2.04 -1.88
CA VAL A 76 3.25 -1.89 -0.55
C VAL A 76 4.14 -0.66 -0.42
N VAL A 77 4.02 0.03 0.71
CA VAL A 77 4.74 1.26 1.04
C VAL A 77 5.45 1.07 2.35
N THR A 78 6.77 1.04 2.30
CA THR A 78 7.60 0.79 3.48
C THR A 78 7.54 1.98 4.45
N VAL A 79 7.37 1.69 5.73
CA VAL A 79 7.16 2.68 6.79
C VAL A 79 8.44 3.02 7.59
N GLU A 80 9.55 2.33 7.29
CA GLU A 80 10.82 2.53 7.97
C GLU A 80 12.01 2.29 7.00
N PRO A 81 13.20 2.86 7.26
CA PRO A 81 14.30 2.88 6.27
C PRO A 81 15.12 1.59 6.18
N THR A 82 15.06 0.73 7.20
CA THR A 82 16.04 -0.35 7.38
C THR A 82 15.72 -1.60 6.59
N TYR A 83 14.43 -1.93 6.50
CA TYR A 83 13.95 -3.14 5.86
C TYR A 83 13.13 -2.81 4.61
N ILE A 84 13.67 -3.10 3.44
CA ILE A 84 13.02 -2.89 2.13
C ILE A 84 12.49 -4.25 1.67
N TYR A 85 11.27 -4.30 1.12
CA TYR A 85 10.71 -5.54 0.60
C TYR A 85 11.29 -5.88 -0.78
N LEU A 86 11.10 -4.97 -1.75
CA LEU A 86 11.73 -5.05 -3.07
C LEU A 86 12.42 -3.72 -3.40
N PRO A 87 13.50 -3.73 -4.18
CA PRO A 87 14.26 -2.50 -4.49
C PRO A 87 13.44 -1.41 -5.19
N GLY A 88 12.38 -1.80 -5.91
CA GLY A 88 11.49 -0.90 -6.63
C GLY A 88 10.15 -0.65 -5.96
N ASP A 89 9.97 -1.01 -4.69
CA ASP A 89 8.77 -0.66 -3.92
C ASP A 89 8.87 0.78 -3.37
N MET A 90 7.72 1.41 -3.15
CA MET A 90 7.64 2.75 -2.58
C MET A 90 7.94 2.81 -1.09
N SER A 91 8.28 3.99 -0.62
CA SER A 91 8.37 4.30 0.81
C SER A 91 7.70 5.63 1.15
N ILE A 92 7.42 5.80 2.44
CA ILE A 92 6.92 7.06 3.03
C ILE A 92 7.45 7.24 4.47
N HIS A 93 8.62 6.64 4.78
CA HIS A 93 9.21 6.70 6.12
C HIS A 93 9.78 8.08 6.47
N ASP A 94 9.98 8.95 5.49
CA ASP A 94 10.57 10.29 5.65
C ASP A 94 9.80 11.34 4.84
N ASP A 95 9.89 12.61 5.23
CA ASP A 95 9.18 13.72 4.57
C ASP A 95 9.67 13.97 3.13
N SER A 96 10.89 13.54 2.78
CA SER A 96 11.42 13.67 1.42
C SER A 96 10.64 12.87 0.36
N PHE A 97 9.86 11.88 0.78
CA PHE A 97 8.99 11.10 -0.13
C PHE A 97 7.67 11.81 -0.47
N ILE A 98 7.25 12.79 0.35
CA ILE A 98 5.96 13.49 0.19
C ILE A 98 5.80 14.09 -1.22
N PRO A 99 6.76 14.82 -1.80
CA PRO A 99 6.55 15.47 -3.11
C PRO A 99 6.24 14.49 -4.25
N GLY A 100 6.79 13.27 -4.21
CA GLY A 100 6.47 12.23 -5.19
C GLY A 100 5.04 11.71 -5.02
N TRP A 101 4.63 11.49 -3.78
CA TRP A 101 3.28 11.07 -3.43
C TRP A 101 2.24 12.13 -3.76
N GLU A 102 2.54 13.43 -3.57
CA GLU A 102 1.66 14.54 -3.98
C GLU A 102 1.35 14.49 -5.47
N LYS A 103 2.36 14.29 -6.31
CA LYS A 103 2.18 14.16 -7.76
C LYS A 103 1.33 12.95 -8.13
N LEU A 104 1.57 11.80 -7.48
CA LEU A 104 0.80 10.58 -7.70
C LEU A 104 -0.68 10.77 -7.31
N CYS A 105 -0.94 11.32 -6.12
CA CYS A 105 -2.31 11.61 -5.67
C CYS A 105 -3.01 12.60 -6.61
N ALA A 106 -2.33 13.68 -7.02
CA ALA A 106 -2.87 14.66 -7.94
C ALA A 106 -3.26 14.05 -9.29
N GLU A 107 -2.42 13.18 -9.87
CA GLU A 107 -2.74 12.49 -11.12
C GLU A 107 -3.98 11.60 -10.98
N VAL A 108 -4.06 10.80 -9.92
CA VAL A 108 -5.19 9.91 -9.68
C VAL A 108 -6.49 10.69 -9.45
N HIS A 109 -6.41 11.78 -8.70
CA HIS A 109 -7.56 12.63 -8.36
C HIS A 109 -8.16 13.37 -9.55
N GLN A 110 -7.38 13.65 -10.62
CA GLN A 110 -7.91 14.26 -11.84
C GLN A 110 -9.10 13.50 -12.43
N TYR A 111 -9.19 12.21 -12.17
CA TYR A 111 -10.25 11.32 -12.66
C TYR A 111 -11.32 11.01 -11.61
N GLY A 112 -11.30 11.69 -10.47
CA GLY A 112 -12.24 11.43 -9.36
C GLY A 112 -12.05 10.05 -8.71
N THR A 113 -10.87 9.45 -8.84
CA THR A 113 -10.49 8.19 -8.21
C THR A 113 -9.86 8.47 -6.85
N LYS A 114 -10.16 7.65 -5.84
CA LYS A 114 -9.53 7.70 -4.53
C LYS A 114 -8.29 6.82 -4.50
N ILE A 115 -7.28 7.20 -3.67
CA ILE A 115 -6.05 6.42 -3.50
C ILE A 115 -5.70 6.23 -2.03
N LEU A 116 -5.46 4.97 -1.65
CA LEU A 116 -4.93 4.57 -0.35
C LEU A 116 -3.49 4.08 -0.53
N ALA A 117 -2.62 4.39 0.42
CA ALA A 117 -1.30 3.78 0.51
C ALA A 117 -1.37 2.49 1.33
N GLN A 118 -0.90 1.35 0.81
CA GLN A 118 -0.80 0.13 1.59
C GLN A 118 0.48 0.14 2.42
N LEU A 119 0.37 0.51 3.71
CA LEU A 119 1.51 0.57 4.62
C LEU A 119 1.98 -0.83 5.01
N PHE A 120 3.29 -1.04 4.96
CA PHE A 120 3.92 -2.34 5.11
C PHE A 120 5.24 -2.30 5.86
N HIS A 121 5.52 -3.34 6.62
CA HIS A 121 6.83 -3.63 7.17
C HIS A 121 7.23 -5.06 6.78
N PRO A 122 8.25 -5.26 5.95
CA PRO A 122 8.60 -6.57 5.39
C PRO A 122 9.13 -7.57 6.42
N ALA A 123 9.78 -7.10 7.49
CA ALA A 123 10.33 -7.96 8.55
C ALA A 123 11.26 -9.08 8.02
N TYR A 124 10.92 -10.33 8.28
CA TYR A 124 11.68 -11.50 7.82
C TYR A 124 11.65 -11.72 6.31
N MET A 125 10.88 -10.93 5.58
CA MET A 125 10.80 -10.97 4.12
C MET A 125 11.55 -9.83 3.45
N ALA A 126 12.26 -9.01 4.22
CA ALA A 126 13.04 -7.91 3.67
C ALA A 126 14.11 -8.41 2.70
N PHE A 127 14.31 -7.65 1.63
CA PHE A 127 15.36 -7.90 0.66
C PHE A 127 16.75 -7.71 1.33
N PRO A 128 17.66 -8.67 1.24
CA PRO A 128 18.97 -8.58 1.85
C PRO A 128 19.88 -7.65 1.04
N ILE A 129 19.95 -6.38 1.44
CA ILE A 129 20.93 -5.43 0.92
C ILE A 129 22.13 -5.34 1.86
N PRO A 130 23.34 -4.97 1.36
CA PRO A 130 24.50 -4.77 2.22
C PRO A 130 24.19 -3.79 3.36
N GLY A 131 24.49 -4.18 4.59
CA GLY A 131 24.21 -3.38 5.80
C GLY A 131 22.83 -3.60 6.42
N THR A 132 21.92 -4.39 5.82
CA THR A 132 20.66 -4.78 6.47
C THR A 132 20.99 -5.57 7.76
N PRO A 133 20.46 -5.15 8.93
CA PRO A 133 20.61 -5.90 10.17
C PRO A 133 19.96 -7.29 10.09
N GLN A 134 20.19 -8.11 11.13
CA GLN A 134 19.46 -9.37 11.23
C GLN A 134 17.96 -9.13 11.12
N LEU A 135 17.31 -9.91 10.24
CA LEU A 135 15.87 -9.83 10.02
C LEU A 135 15.10 -10.06 11.31
N ILE A 136 13.98 -9.38 11.44
CA ILE A 136 13.08 -9.49 12.61
C ILE A 136 11.81 -10.26 12.24
N ALA A 137 11.21 -10.90 13.24
CA ALA A 137 9.93 -11.59 13.12
C ALA A 137 9.20 -11.56 14.46
N PRO A 138 7.94 -11.99 14.56
CA PRO A 138 7.29 -12.18 15.86
C PRO A 138 8.06 -13.13 16.78
N SER A 139 8.63 -14.22 16.23
CA SER A 139 9.39 -15.25 16.92
C SER A 139 10.62 -15.68 16.09
N HIS A 140 11.43 -16.63 16.60
CA HIS A 140 12.55 -17.24 15.86
C HIS A 140 12.10 -18.13 14.68
N VAL A 141 10.98 -17.86 14.08
CA VAL A 141 10.42 -18.63 12.96
C VAL A 141 10.41 -17.74 11.73
N GLY A 142 11.10 -18.19 10.69
CA GLY A 142 11.13 -17.55 9.37
C GLY A 142 10.64 -18.49 8.29
N PRO A 143 10.48 -17.99 7.06
CA PRO A 143 10.13 -18.82 5.93
C PRO A 143 11.23 -19.85 5.65
N TYR A 144 10.85 -21.02 5.12
CA TYR A 144 11.78 -22.13 4.85
C TYR A 144 12.95 -21.78 3.93
N TYR A 145 12.81 -20.74 3.11
CA TYR A 145 13.84 -20.26 2.19
C TYR A 145 14.77 -19.21 2.82
N ALA A 146 14.53 -18.80 4.08
CA ALA A 146 15.39 -17.84 4.75
C ALA A 146 16.79 -18.43 5.00
N LYS A 147 17.84 -17.70 4.62
CA LYS A 147 19.23 -18.13 4.82
C LYS A 147 19.64 -18.16 6.30
N SER A 148 18.96 -17.40 7.15
CA SER A 148 19.17 -17.38 8.60
C SER A 148 17.84 -17.16 9.30
N ALA A 149 17.70 -17.72 10.50
CA ALA A 149 16.53 -17.47 11.33
C ALA A 149 16.46 -15.97 11.71
N PRO A 150 15.29 -15.34 11.60
CA PRO A 150 15.09 -13.99 12.08
C PRO A 150 15.16 -13.98 13.62
N ARG A 151 15.51 -12.85 14.19
CA ARG A 151 15.36 -12.65 15.65
C ARG A 151 13.95 -12.18 16.00
N PRO A 152 13.45 -12.51 17.20
CA PRO A 152 12.21 -11.91 17.68
C PRO A 152 12.35 -10.40 17.80
N VAL A 153 11.32 -9.67 17.35
CA VAL A 153 11.23 -8.23 17.59
C VAL A 153 10.97 -7.98 19.08
N THR A 154 11.64 -7.01 19.67
CA THR A 154 11.43 -6.63 21.07
C THR A 154 10.18 -5.79 21.25
N LYS A 155 9.66 -5.69 22.48
CA LYS A 155 8.50 -4.85 22.80
C LYS A 155 8.81 -3.36 22.58
N GLU A 156 10.02 -2.94 22.83
CA GLU A 156 10.50 -1.56 22.61
C GLU A 156 10.51 -1.24 21.11
N GLU A 157 11.00 -2.15 20.28
CA GLU A 157 10.96 -2.01 18.82
C GLU A 157 9.52 -1.97 18.30
N LEU A 158 8.62 -2.79 18.83
CA LEU A 158 7.20 -2.74 18.46
C LEU A 158 6.58 -1.36 18.73
N LYS A 159 6.88 -0.73 19.85
CA LYS A 159 6.42 0.64 20.16
C LYS A 159 6.96 1.66 19.15
N VAL A 160 8.21 1.48 18.71
CA VAL A 160 8.80 2.33 17.65
C VAL A 160 8.07 2.12 16.34
N LEU A 161 7.87 0.87 15.94
CA LEU A 161 7.19 0.52 14.69
C LEU A 161 5.74 1.04 14.64
N VAL A 162 4.99 0.92 15.73
CA VAL A 162 3.63 1.51 15.81
C VAL A 162 3.67 3.01 15.53
N ARG A 163 4.64 3.74 16.11
CA ARG A 163 4.79 5.18 15.80
C ARG A 163 5.15 5.41 14.34
N GLN A 164 6.04 4.61 13.74
CA GLN A 164 6.42 4.74 12.34
C GLN A 164 5.25 4.53 11.39
N PHE A 165 4.36 3.56 11.65
CA PHE A 165 3.10 3.42 10.90
C PHE A 165 2.23 4.67 11.03
N GLY A 166 2.11 5.23 12.24
CA GLY A 166 1.35 6.46 12.48
C GLY A 166 1.92 7.67 11.73
N GLU A 167 3.24 7.86 11.77
CA GLU A 167 3.91 8.94 11.04
C GLU A 167 3.84 8.75 9.52
N ALA A 168 3.94 7.52 9.02
CA ALA A 168 3.73 7.20 7.61
C ALA A 168 2.31 7.57 7.16
N ALA A 169 1.28 7.23 7.95
CA ALA A 169 -0.11 7.60 7.66
C ALA A 169 -0.31 9.13 7.61
N LYS A 170 0.32 9.88 8.53
CA LYS A 170 0.30 11.36 8.50
C LYS A 170 0.94 11.92 7.23
N ARG A 171 2.06 11.32 6.77
CA ARG A 171 2.71 11.75 5.53
C ARG A 171 1.84 11.47 4.31
N VAL A 172 1.17 10.32 4.26
CA VAL A 172 0.18 10.02 3.21
C VAL A 172 -0.93 11.07 3.20
N GLN A 173 -1.48 11.43 4.36
CA GLN A 173 -2.47 12.48 4.47
C GLN A 173 -1.94 13.83 4.00
N LYS A 174 -0.71 14.22 4.40
CA LYS A 174 -0.04 15.45 3.99
C LYS A 174 0.18 15.50 2.48
N ALA A 175 0.47 14.36 1.86
CA ALA A 175 0.62 14.22 0.41
C ALA A 175 -0.73 14.20 -0.36
N GLY A 176 -1.86 14.33 0.31
CA GLY A 176 -3.18 14.33 -0.30
C GLY A 176 -3.79 12.95 -0.53
N GLY A 177 -3.22 11.88 0.02
CA GLY A 177 -3.82 10.55 -0.03
C GLY A 177 -5.13 10.48 0.77
N ASP A 178 -6.07 9.68 0.29
CA ASP A 178 -7.43 9.59 0.86
C ASP A 178 -7.50 8.69 2.10
N GLY A 179 -6.44 7.94 2.38
CA GLY A 179 -6.33 7.06 3.54
C GLY A 179 -5.18 6.08 3.41
N VAL A 180 -5.14 5.12 4.31
CA VAL A 180 -4.14 4.04 4.31
C VAL A 180 -4.82 2.69 4.47
N GLU A 181 -4.20 1.66 3.90
CA GLU A 181 -4.48 0.27 4.19
C GLU A 181 -3.29 -0.31 4.96
N ILE A 182 -3.53 -1.12 5.97
CA ILE A 182 -2.48 -1.82 6.71
C ILE A 182 -2.34 -3.24 6.18
N HIS A 183 -1.18 -3.56 5.61
CA HIS A 183 -0.92 -4.91 5.13
C HIS A 183 -0.69 -5.85 6.32
N ALA A 184 -1.68 -6.68 6.61
CA ALA A 184 -1.67 -7.67 7.70
C ALA A 184 -2.11 -9.07 7.23
N ALA A 185 -2.05 -9.34 5.91
CA ALA A 185 -2.53 -10.57 5.30
C ALA A 185 -1.41 -11.56 4.95
N HIS A 186 -1.78 -12.76 4.52
CA HIS A 186 -0.92 -13.79 3.92
C HIS A 186 0.13 -14.39 4.86
N ALA A 187 0.06 -14.17 6.18
CA ALA A 187 1.20 -14.43 7.07
C ALA A 187 2.50 -13.77 6.55
N HIS A 188 2.38 -12.58 5.93
CA HIS A 188 3.42 -11.88 5.19
C HIS A 188 3.84 -10.62 5.94
N GLY A 189 5.16 -10.35 5.96
CA GLY A 189 5.69 -9.23 6.71
C GLY A 189 5.45 -9.33 8.22
N LEU A 190 5.62 -8.21 8.92
CA LEU A 190 5.57 -8.21 10.38
C LEU A 190 4.17 -8.48 10.92
N LEU A 191 3.17 -7.71 10.47
CA LEU A 191 1.82 -7.80 10.99
C LEU A 191 1.14 -9.11 10.62
N GLY A 192 1.28 -9.54 9.37
CA GLY A 192 0.78 -10.84 8.94
C GLY A 192 1.44 -12.01 9.69
N GLY A 193 2.73 -11.84 10.05
CA GLY A 193 3.44 -12.78 10.91
C GLY A 193 2.87 -12.85 12.32
N PHE A 194 2.51 -11.70 12.92
CA PHE A 194 1.85 -11.67 14.25
C PHE A 194 0.48 -12.34 14.25
N LEU A 195 -0.28 -12.23 13.16
CA LEU A 195 -1.60 -12.83 13.02
C LEU A 195 -1.54 -14.34 12.67
N SER A 196 -0.37 -14.87 12.41
CA SER A 196 -0.18 -16.26 12.01
C SER A 196 0.30 -17.14 13.16
N PRO A 197 -0.46 -18.18 13.58
CA PRO A 197 -0.01 -19.11 14.59
C PRO A 197 1.20 -19.94 14.14
N LEU A 198 1.53 -19.92 12.84
CA LEU A 198 2.75 -20.54 12.32
C LEU A 198 4.00 -19.74 12.69
N TYR A 199 3.94 -18.42 12.61
CA TYR A 199 5.08 -17.51 12.82
C TYR A 199 5.10 -16.88 14.22
N ASN A 200 3.93 -16.68 14.83
CA ASN A 200 3.84 -16.12 16.17
C ASN A 200 3.81 -17.24 17.21
N LYS A 201 4.92 -17.43 17.89
CA LYS A 201 5.10 -18.38 19.01
C LYS A 201 5.43 -17.63 20.31
N ARG A 202 5.03 -16.37 20.42
CA ARG A 202 5.24 -15.56 21.62
C ARG A 202 4.35 -16.07 22.76
N CYS A 203 4.84 -15.82 23.98
CA CYS A 203 4.09 -16.12 25.22
C CYS A 203 3.84 -14.84 26.04
N ASP A 204 3.99 -13.65 25.40
CA ASP A 204 3.69 -12.36 26.02
C ASP A 204 2.37 -11.79 25.45
N GLU A 205 2.04 -10.54 25.77
CA GLU A 205 0.81 -9.86 25.33
C GLU A 205 0.65 -9.71 23.80
N TYR A 206 1.66 -10.06 23.02
CA TYR A 206 1.65 -10.08 21.55
C TYR A 206 1.60 -11.51 20.99
N GLY A 207 1.36 -12.53 21.84
CA GLY A 207 1.23 -13.94 21.49
C GLY A 207 -0.17 -14.38 21.10
#